data_6ce4f12e3b7552c4ae50352774f2b7c2
#
_entry.id   6ce4f12e3b7552c4ae50352774f2b7c2
#
_cell.length_a   1.000
_cell.length_b   1.000
_cell.length_c   1.000
_cell.angle_alpha   90.00
_cell.angle_beta   90.00
_cell.angle_gamma   90.00
#
_symmetry.space_group_name_H-M   'P 1'
#
loop_
_entity.id
_entity.type
_entity.pdbx_description
1 polymer ?
#
loop_
_entity_poly.entity_id
_entity_poly.type
_entity_poly.pdbx_seq_one_letter_code
_entity_poly.pdbx_strand_id
1 'polypeptide(L)'
;GANGVILVTTKTGQTGKVSVSYNATFSLNQPTKLIKTVSNYAKYMELMNEAATNIGESAPFSDITINQWREAEKDPNGISASGYPNYVAYPNTDWYDEIYSNDWMMKHSLSVTGQEGRTGYNLSISYTDNPGLIKDTGYQRYFLRANVYSDITKWLRIGTRVWGYHTDQKKSDTGSLTNINTQKMIPGVYPYYDGKYGAPEANEEDPQSHNPLWDMAQSEGHIKNTQFFTTFYANVKFLKHFSYDVNLNYKDYRYESMSVNTDYGKYSFSTDQWIAAPKDPADLYTRMAYVRENHWKLTHLLNYNQTFYKHDIGMLLGFEEERFVKRTTDTAKLGLIDSSVGDPSSATTPSSIGGTGEEFTSRSYFGRINYAFDSRYLFEVNMRYDGSSRFAPDNRWGLFPSFSAGIMPCFSVPR
;
A
#
# COMPACT_ATOMS: atom_id res chain seq x y z
N GLY A 1 -12.06 -7.48 23.42
CA GLY A 1 -11.95 -6.05 23.17
C GLY A 1 -13.30 -5.45 22.81
N ALA A 2 -13.54 -4.19 23.12
CA ALA A 2 -14.81 -3.50 22.93
C ALA A 2 -15.28 -3.41 21.46
N ASN A 3 -14.40 -3.71 20.50
CA ASN A 3 -14.64 -3.51 19.07
C ASN A 3 -14.93 -4.80 18.28
N GLY A 4 -15.18 -5.91 18.95
CA GLY A 4 -15.44 -7.21 18.32
C GLY A 4 -14.17 -7.87 17.75
N VAL A 5 -14.32 -9.12 17.30
CA VAL A 5 -13.25 -9.93 16.72
C VAL A 5 -13.72 -10.55 15.41
N ILE A 6 -12.91 -10.43 14.37
CA ILE A 6 -13.11 -11.14 13.10
C ILE A 6 -12.15 -12.34 13.07
N LEU A 7 -12.70 -13.55 13.12
CA LEU A 7 -11.93 -14.78 12.99
C LEU A 7 -11.91 -15.23 11.53
N VAL A 8 -10.72 -15.30 10.94
CA VAL A 8 -10.52 -15.80 9.57
C VAL A 8 -9.86 -17.17 9.63
N THR A 9 -10.56 -18.19 9.13
CA THR A 9 -10.03 -19.54 9.01
C THR A 9 -9.64 -19.82 7.56
N THR A 10 -8.40 -20.19 7.33
CA THR A 10 -7.90 -20.50 5.97
C THR A 10 -8.34 -21.90 5.54
N LYS A 11 -8.56 -22.09 4.24
CA LYS A 11 -8.86 -23.40 3.68
C LYS A 11 -7.71 -24.39 3.93
N THR A 12 -8.05 -25.61 4.28
CA THR A 12 -7.14 -26.74 4.42
C THR A 12 -7.46 -27.79 3.37
N GLY A 13 -6.54 -28.73 3.14
CA GLY A 13 -6.80 -29.89 2.29
C GLY A 13 -8.02 -30.68 2.78
N GLN A 14 -8.86 -31.12 1.85
CA GLN A 14 -10.02 -31.96 2.13
C GLN A 14 -9.79 -33.35 1.55
N THR A 15 -10.33 -34.37 2.22
CA THR A 15 -10.30 -35.75 1.73
C THR A 15 -11.02 -35.86 0.40
N GLY A 16 -10.38 -36.42 -0.64
CA GLY A 16 -10.96 -36.58 -1.95
C GLY A 16 -9.93 -36.41 -3.07
N LYS A 17 -10.41 -36.21 -4.29
CA LYS A 17 -9.55 -36.00 -5.44
C LYS A 17 -8.85 -34.65 -5.35
N VAL A 18 -7.61 -34.60 -5.88
CA VAL A 18 -6.89 -33.34 -6.06
C VAL A 18 -7.72 -32.41 -6.91
N SER A 19 -7.94 -31.20 -6.41
CA SER A 19 -8.63 -30.14 -7.12
C SER A 19 -7.63 -29.08 -7.56
N VAL A 20 -7.63 -28.74 -8.84
CA VAL A 20 -6.87 -27.64 -9.42
C VAL A 20 -7.86 -26.59 -9.89
N SER A 21 -7.67 -25.36 -9.43
CA SER A 21 -8.52 -24.22 -9.82
C SER A 21 -7.65 -23.12 -10.37
N TYR A 22 -8.02 -22.63 -11.54
CA TYR A 22 -7.46 -21.42 -12.13
C TYR A 22 -8.55 -20.37 -12.28
N ASN A 23 -8.27 -19.17 -11.83
CA ASN A 23 -9.16 -18.02 -11.96
C ASN A 23 -8.39 -16.87 -12.59
N ALA A 24 -8.98 -16.26 -13.62
CA ALA A 24 -8.53 -15.02 -14.21
C ALA A 24 -9.61 -13.96 -14.03
N THR A 25 -9.20 -12.77 -13.62
CA THR A 25 -10.08 -11.60 -13.49
C THR A 25 -9.48 -10.47 -14.30
N PHE A 26 -10.29 -9.87 -15.15
CA PHE A 26 -9.96 -8.68 -15.92
C PHE A 26 -10.96 -7.60 -15.53
N SER A 27 -10.47 -6.44 -15.15
CA SER A 27 -11.31 -5.32 -14.73
C SER A 27 -10.82 -4.05 -15.38
N LEU A 28 -11.71 -3.34 -16.06
CA LEU A 28 -11.42 -2.02 -16.58
C LEU A 28 -11.55 -1.02 -15.42
N ASN A 29 -10.44 -0.40 -15.06
CA ASN A 29 -10.40 0.68 -14.08
C ASN A 29 -10.73 1.99 -14.78
N GLN A 30 -11.70 2.73 -14.27
CA GLN A 30 -12.10 4.02 -14.80
C GLN A 30 -12.36 5.01 -13.67
N PRO A 31 -12.03 6.30 -13.83
CA PRO A 31 -12.44 7.32 -12.88
C PRO A 31 -13.97 7.36 -12.78
N THR A 32 -14.51 7.27 -11.58
CA THR A 32 -15.97 7.26 -11.37
C THR A 32 -16.61 8.61 -11.62
N LYS A 33 -15.88 9.69 -11.38
CA LYS A 33 -16.31 11.06 -11.61
C LYS A 33 -15.12 11.98 -11.73
N LEU A 34 -15.01 12.67 -12.84
CA LEU A 34 -14.08 13.76 -13.04
C LEU A 34 -14.83 15.09 -12.99
N ILE A 35 -14.19 16.13 -12.48
CA ILE A 35 -14.73 17.48 -12.48
C ILE A 35 -14.54 18.02 -13.90
N LYS A 36 -15.61 18.56 -14.49
CA LYS A 36 -15.48 19.24 -15.78
C LYS A 36 -14.85 20.61 -15.56
N THR A 37 -13.73 20.84 -16.20
CA THR A 37 -13.03 22.12 -16.24
C THR A 37 -13.17 22.78 -17.60
N VAL A 38 -12.84 24.06 -17.66
CA VAL A 38 -12.76 24.78 -18.94
C VAL A 38 -11.42 24.44 -19.56
N SER A 39 -11.43 23.67 -20.66
CA SER A 39 -10.20 23.30 -21.40
C SER A 39 -9.84 24.28 -22.52
N ASN A 40 -10.77 25.14 -22.99
CA ASN A 40 -10.47 26.19 -23.94
C ASN A 40 -9.86 27.39 -23.20
N TYR A 41 -8.59 27.71 -23.52
CA TYR A 41 -7.86 28.74 -22.78
C TYR A 41 -8.33 30.15 -23.08
N ALA A 42 -8.74 30.48 -24.32
CA ALA A 42 -9.33 31.77 -24.61
C ALA A 42 -10.58 32.01 -23.74
N LYS A 43 -11.45 30.99 -23.60
CA LYS A 43 -12.61 31.06 -22.72
C LYS A 43 -12.23 31.19 -21.27
N TYR A 44 -11.20 30.48 -20.83
CA TYR A 44 -10.67 30.58 -19.46
C TYR A 44 -10.22 32.01 -19.15
N MET A 45 -9.41 32.63 -20.04
CA MET A 45 -8.93 34.02 -19.90
C MET A 45 -10.08 35.02 -19.82
N GLU A 46 -11.14 34.88 -20.65
CA GLU A 46 -12.34 35.70 -20.57
C GLU A 46 -13.04 35.61 -19.21
N LEU A 47 -13.19 34.39 -18.70
CA LEU A 47 -13.83 34.16 -17.39
C LEU A 47 -13.00 34.73 -16.24
N MET A 48 -11.67 34.67 -16.35
CA MET A 48 -10.76 35.24 -15.35
C MET A 48 -10.84 36.80 -15.40
N ASN A 49 -10.87 37.39 -16.59
CA ASN A 49 -11.07 38.83 -16.76
C ASN A 49 -12.43 39.30 -16.18
N GLU A 50 -13.49 38.56 -16.45
CA GLU A 50 -14.81 38.81 -15.85
C GLU A 50 -14.79 38.70 -14.31
N ALA A 51 -14.16 37.69 -13.77
CA ALA A 51 -14.04 37.48 -12.31
C ALA A 51 -13.28 38.62 -11.64
N ALA A 52 -12.14 39.06 -12.23
CA ALA A 52 -11.32 40.17 -11.71
C ALA A 52 -12.11 41.51 -11.74
N THR A 53 -12.75 41.80 -12.86
CA THR A 53 -13.53 43.04 -12.98
C THR A 53 -14.73 43.10 -12.06
N ASN A 54 -15.38 41.96 -11.77
CA ASN A 54 -16.49 41.85 -10.82
C ASN A 54 -16.10 42.20 -9.37
N ILE A 55 -14.82 42.04 -9.00
CA ILE A 55 -14.31 42.45 -7.69
C ILE A 55 -13.56 43.80 -7.70
N GLY A 56 -13.61 44.51 -8.83
CA GLY A 56 -13.01 45.83 -9.00
C GLY A 56 -11.51 45.83 -9.31
N GLU A 57 -10.96 44.69 -9.71
CA GLU A 57 -9.58 44.53 -10.16
C GLU A 57 -9.47 44.74 -11.70
N SER A 58 -8.27 45.00 -12.19
CA SER A 58 -7.99 45.07 -13.64
C SER A 58 -8.03 43.67 -14.25
N ALA A 59 -8.46 43.58 -15.50
CA ALA A 59 -8.43 42.33 -16.27
C ALA A 59 -6.98 41.85 -16.44
N PRO A 60 -6.68 40.60 -15.98
CA PRO A 60 -5.31 40.08 -16.08
C PRO A 60 -4.85 39.75 -17.49
N PHE A 61 -5.76 39.46 -18.42
CA PHE A 61 -5.42 39.07 -19.78
C PHE A 61 -5.84 40.14 -20.78
N SER A 62 -4.93 40.47 -21.70
CA SER A 62 -5.19 41.42 -22.79
C SER A 62 -6.06 40.78 -23.89
N ASP A 63 -6.81 41.63 -24.61
CA ASP A 63 -7.56 41.15 -25.77
C ASP A 63 -6.63 40.61 -26.87
N ILE A 64 -5.38 41.11 -26.94
CA ILE A 64 -4.36 40.61 -27.89
C ILE A 64 -4.03 39.17 -27.57
N THR A 65 -3.74 38.86 -26.31
CA THR A 65 -3.42 37.51 -25.86
C THR A 65 -4.58 36.56 -26.12
N ILE A 66 -5.81 36.94 -25.73
CA ILE A 66 -7.00 36.13 -25.97
C ILE A 66 -7.21 35.83 -27.45
N ASN A 67 -7.01 36.84 -28.33
CA ASN A 67 -7.16 36.68 -29.76
C ASN A 67 -6.06 35.80 -30.38
N GLN A 68 -4.84 35.80 -29.85
CA GLN A 68 -3.78 34.87 -30.32
C GLN A 68 -4.23 33.39 -30.17
N TRP A 69 -4.80 33.00 -29.02
CA TRP A 69 -5.34 31.65 -28.82
C TRP A 69 -6.51 31.34 -29.75
N ARG A 70 -7.42 32.31 -29.96
CA ARG A 70 -8.55 32.13 -30.88
C ARG A 70 -8.13 31.94 -32.33
N GLU A 71 -7.12 32.68 -32.79
CA GLU A 71 -6.60 32.53 -34.15
C GLU A 71 -5.84 31.21 -34.31
N ALA A 72 -5.02 30.84 -33.33
CA ALA A 72 -4.29 29.58 -33.33
C ALA A 72 -5.26 28.35 -33.34
N GLU A 73 -6.40 28.43 -32.68
CA GLU A 73 -7.41 27.37 -32.67
C GLU A 73 -8.03 27.12 -34.04
N LYS A 74 -8.06 28.12 -34.93
CA LYS A 74 -8.60 27.97 -36.30
C LYS A 74 -7.71 27.11 -37.20
N ASP A 75 -6.41 27.09 -36.95
CA ASP A 75 -5.42 26.26 -37.65
C ASP A 75 -4.45 25.61 -36.64
N PRO A 76 -4.86 24.57 -35.94
CA PRO A 76 -4.05 23.94 -34.89
C PRO A 76 -2.70 23.42 -35.39
N ASN A 77 -2.63 22.97 -36.65
CA ASN A 77 -1.42 22.42 -37.25
C ASN A 77 -0.56 23.48 -37.97
N GLY A 78 -1.02 24.72 -38.06
CA GLY A 78 -0.23 25.82 -38.53
C GLY A 78 0.99 26.06 -37.66
N ILE A 79 2.04 26.64 -38.22
CA ILE A 79 3.27 26.91 -37.48
C ILE A 79 3.20 28.31 -36.89
N SER A 80 3.38 28.41 -35.60
CA SER A 80 3.43 29.67 -34.85
C SER A 80 4.70 30.47 -35.14
N ALA A 81 4.74 31.71 -34.68
CA ALA A 81 5.93 32.55 -34.79
C ALA A 81 7.16 31.97 -34.04
N SER A 82 6.96 31.15 -33.03
CA SER A 82 8.01 30.45 -32.30
C SER A 82 8.52 29.17 -32.99
N GLY A 83 7.91 28.79 -34.12
CA GLY A 83 8.32 27.60 -34.87
C GLY A 83 7.65 26.30 -34.44
N TYR A 84 6.81 26.32 -33.43
CA TYR A 84 6.03 25.15 -32.97
C TYR A 84 4.65 25.13 -33.63
N PRO A 85 4.01 23.94 -33.74
CA PRO A 85 2.60 23.86 -34.11
C PRO A 85 1.73 24.71 -33.18
N ASN A 86 0.68 25.32 -33.73
CA ASN A 86 -0.21 26.17 -32.93
C ASN A 86 -0.83 25.45 -31.74
N TYR A 87 -1.17 24.15 -31.85
CA TYR A 87 -1.71 23.38 -30.73
C TYR A 87 -0.70 23.17 -29.60
N VAL A 88 0.60 23.36 -29.85
CA VAL A 88 1.69 23.30 -28.86
C VAL A 88 1.97 24.69 -28.28
N ALA A 89 2.10 25.69 -29.13
CA ALA A 89 2.44 27.05 -28.71
C ALA A 89 1.27 27.77 -28.02
N TYR A 90 0.04 27.48 -28.45
CA TYR A 90 -1.21 28.06 -27.93
C TYR A 90 -2.21 26.95 -27.56
N PRO A 91 -1.92 26.14 -26.52
CA PRO A 91 -2.67 24.92 -26.24
C PRO A 91 -4.04 25.19 -25.59
N ASN A 92 -4.90 24.19 -25.75
CA ASN A 92 -6.19 24.04 -25.06
C ASN A 92 -6.18 22.68 -24.34
N THR A 93 -5.42 22.58 -23.27
CA THR A 93 -5.15 21.30 -22.60
C THR A 93 -6.32 20.88 -21.71
N ASP A 94 -6.83 19.68 -21.91
CA ASP A 94 -7.68 19.00 -20.93
C ASP A 94 -6.79 18.15 -20.00
N TRP A 95 -6.49 18.68 -18.83
CA TRP A 95 -5.61 18.03 -17.87
C TRP A 95 -6.15 16.71 -17.34
N TYR A 96 -7.47 16.52 -17.34
CA TYR A 96 -8.01 15.22 -16.90
C TYR A 96 -7.71 14.13 -17.92
N ASP A 97 -7.82 14.42 -19.21
CA ASP A 97 -7.45 13.48 -20.28
C ASP A 97 -5.94 13.23 -20.31
N GLU A 98 -5.15 14.25 -19.94
CA GLU A 98 -3.69 14.12 -19.88
C GLU A 98 -3.20 13.30 -18.68
N ILE A 99 -3.84 13.40 -17.53
CA ILE A 99 -3.41 12.76 -16.28
C ILE A 99 -4.00 11.38 -16.11
N TYR A 100 -5.30 11.22 -16.42
CA TYR A 100 -6.01 9.97 -16.14
C TYR A 100 -6.05 9.05 -17.36
N SER A 101 -6.00 7.76 -17.07
CA SER A 101 -6.17 6.71 -18.07
C SER A 101 -7.23 5.70 -17.63
N ASN A 102 -7.83 5.04 -18.63
CA ASN A 102 -8.64 3.85 -18.42
C ASN A 102 -7.76 2.65 -18.73
N ASP A 103 -7.46 1.83 -17.72
CA ASP A 103 -6.54 0.72 -17.87
C ASP A 103 -7.11 -0.59 -17.34
N TRP A 104 -6.63 -1.70 -17.90
CA TRP A 104 -7.04 -3.03 -17.53
C TRP A 104 -6.20 -3.57 -16.38
N MET A 105 -6.83 -3.75 -15.22
CA MET A 105 -6.27 -4.59 -14.17
C MET A 105 -6.45 -6.05 -14.54
N MET A 106 -5.40 -6.85 -14.39
CA MET A 106 -5.46 -8.30 -14.54
C MET A 106 -4.99 -9.01 -13.27
N LYS A 107 -5.71 -10.09 -12.94
CA LYS A 107 -5.35 -10.96 -11.83
C LYS A 107 -5.49 -12.41 -12.25
N HIS A 108 -4.42 -13.18 -12.06
CA HIS A 108 -4.38 -14.61 -12.30
C HIS A 108 -4.14 -15.35 -10.99
N SER A 109 -4.89 -16.39 -10.71
CA SER A 109 -4.75 -17.19 -9.50
C SER A 109 -4.85 -18.67 -9.83
N LEU A 110 -3.85 -19.43 -9.41
CA LEU A 110 -3.83 -20.88 -9.51
C LEU A 110 -3.82 -21.47 -8.11
N SER A 111 -4.67 -22.43 -7.83
CA SER A 111 -4.68 -23.15 -6.56
C SER A 111 -4.79 -24.64 -6.75
N VAL A 112 -4.11 -25.39 -5.89
CA VAL A 112 -4.13 -26.84 -5.83
C VAL A 112 -4.47 -27.25 -4.40
N THR A 113 -5.54 -28.02 -4.23
CA THR A 113 -6.00 -28.49 -2.93
C THR A 113 -6.20 -29.98 -2.98
N GLY A 114 -5.73 -30.69 -1.98
CA GLY A 114 -5.90 -32.15 -1.90
C GLY A 114 -5.51 -32.71 -0.56
N GLN A 115 -5.82 -33.98 -0.37
CA GLN A 115 -5.34 -34.78 0.74
C GLN A 115 -5.00 -36.18 0.20
N GLU A 116 -3.78 -36.61 0.47
CA GLU A 116 -3.31 -37.96 0.18
C GLU A 116 -2.96 -38.66 1.48
N GLY A 117 -3.63 -39.76 1.79
CA GLY A 117 -3.47 -40.46 3.04
C GLY A 117 -3.71 -39.55 4.25
N ARG A 118 -2.65 -39.33 5.01
CA ARG A 118 -2.67 -38.50 6.24
C ARG A 118 -2.19 -37.06 6.03
N THR A 119 -1.82 -36.70 4.79
CA THR A 119 -1.25 -35.40 4.46
C THR A 119 -2.22 -34.59 3.62
N GLY A 120 -2.64 -33.44 4.13
CA GLY A 120 -3.47 -32.47 3.42
C GLY A 120 -2.69 -31.22 3.05
N TYR A 121 -3.02 -30.65 1.90
CA TYR A 121 -2.36 -29.46 1.38
C TYR A 121 -3.35 -28.54 0.66
N ASN A 122 -3.06 -27.24 0.74
CA ASN A 122 -3.65 -26.19 -0.07
C ASN A 122 -2.54 -25.23 -0.48
N LEU A 123 -2.25 -25.21 -1.78
CA LEU A 123 -1.21 -24.36 -2.38
C LEU A 123 -1.90 -23.38 -3.30
N SER A 124 -1.47 -22.12 -3.28
CA SER A 124 -1.95 -21.12 -4.23
C SER A 124 -0.89 -20.11 -4.56
N ILE A 125 -0.87 -19.70 -5.83
CA ILE A 125 -0.08 -18.58 -6.32
C ILE A 125 -1.01 -17.60 -7.03
N SER A 126 -0.71 -16.32 -6.96
CA SER A 126 -1.41 -15.34 -7.78
C SER A 126 -0.47 -14.22 -8.20
N TYR A 127 -0.76 -13.70 -9.39
CA TYR A 127 -0.16 -12.52 -9.96
C TYR A 127 -1.26 -11.48 -10.17
N THR A 128 -0.97 -10.23 -9.83
CA THR A 128 -1.85 -9.09 -10.08
C THR A 128 -1.00 -8.01 -10.74
N ASP A 129 -1.49 -7.49 -11.86
CA ASP A 129 -1.01 -6.28 -12.51
C ASP A 129 -2.14 -5.27 -12.44
N ASN A 130 -1.90 -4.18 -11.74
CA ASN A 130 -2.90 -3.14 -11.51
C ASN A 130 -2.31 -1.77 -11.87
N PRO A 131 -2.44 -1.37 -13.13
CA PRO A 131 -2.11 0.00 -13.52
C PRO A 131 -2.99 0.98 -12.75
N GLY A 132 -2.39 2.10 -12.35
CA GLY A 132 -3.12 3.18 -11.68
C GLY A 132 -4.09 3.89 -12.62
N LEU A 133 -5.01 4.64 -12.06
CA LEU A 133 -5.85 5.57 -12.84
C LEU A 133 -5.08 6.79 -13.32
N ILE A 134 -3.95 7.09 -12.70
CA ILE A 134 -3.03 8.15 -13.10
C ILE A 134 -1.96 7.51 -13.98
N LYS A 135 -1.69 8.11 -15.14
CA LYS A 135 -0.64 7.67 -16.08
C LYS A 135 0.68 7.47 -15.31
N ASP A 136 1.47 6.50 -15.71
CA ASP A 136 2.75 6.16 -15.09
C ASP A 136 2.72 5.75 -13.62
N THR A 137 1.56 5.39 -13.08
CA THR A 137 1.41 4.76 -11.77
C THR A 137 0.90 3.34 -11.90
N GLY A 138 1.03 2.58 -10.82
CA GLY A 138 0.54 1.21 -10.77
C GLY A 138 1.44 0.31 -9.95
N TYR A 139 1.01 -0.93 -9.74
CA TYR A 139 1.81 -1.92 -9.06
C TYR A 139 1.61 -3.33 -9.63
N GLN A 140 2.65 -4.13 -9.51
CA GLN A 140 2.62 -5.57 -9.72
C GLN A 140 2.73 -6.29 -8.39
N ARG A 141 1.99 -7.39 -8.23
CA ARG A 141 2.01 -8.19 -7.01
C ARG A 141 2.06 -9.66 -7.32
N TYR A 142 3.04 -10.32 -6.75
CA TYR A 142 3.17 -11.78 -6.67
C TYR A 142 2.77 -12.22 -5.28
N PHE A 143 1.92 -13.22 -5.17
CA PHE A 143 1.46 -13.76 -3.90
C PHE A 143 1.55 -15.27 -3.90
N LEU A 144 2.05 -15.83 -2.82
CA LEU A 144 2.15 -17.27 -2.56
C LEU A 144 1.45 -17.60 -1.24
N ARG A 145 0.75 -18.73 -1.23
CA ARG A 145 0.24 -19.35 0.00
C ARG A 145 0.41 -20.86 -0.07
N ALA A 146 0.83 -21.46 1.04
CA ALA A 146 0.91 -22.89 1.23
C ALA A 146 0.46 -23.26 2.64
N ASN A 147 -0.51 -24.15 2.74
CA ASN A 147 -0.94 -24.78 3.98
C ASN A 147 -0.75 -26.28 3.82
N VAL A 148 0.10 -26.88 4.62
CA VAL A 148 0.38 -28.30 4.57
C VAL A 148 0.31 -28.85 5.98
N TYR A 149 -0.35 -29.98 6.15
CA TYR A 149 -0.34 -30.71 7.43
C TYR A 149 -0.23 -32.21 7.20
N SER A 150 0.27 -32.91 8.20
CA SER A 150 0.29 -34.38 8.20
C SER A 150 -0.05 -34.92 9.58
N ASP A 151 -0.95 -35.88 9.62
CA ASP A 151 -1.25 -36.69 10.80
C ASP A 151 -0.21 -37.82 10.92
N ILE A 152 0.93 -37.52 11.57
CA ILE A 152 2.04 -38.45 11.72
C ILE A 152 1.55 -39.72 12.45
N THR A 153 0.76 -39.51 13.48
CA THR A 153 0.07 -40.57 14.25
C THR A 153 -1.37 -40.13 14.55
N LYS A 154 -2.16 -40.98 15.22
CA LYS A 154 -3.50 -40.59 15.71
C LYS A 154 -3.48 -39.48 16.76
N TRP A 155 -2.35 -39.30 17.42
CA TRP A 155 -2.16 -38.33 18.50
C TRP A 155 -1.25 -37.14 18.14
N LEU A 156 -0.56 -37.15 16.96
CA LEU A 156 0.37 -36.12 16.55
C LEU A 156 0.04 -35.63 15.15
N ARG A 157 -0.33 -34.36 15.05
CA ARG A 157 -0.39 -33.60 13.79
C ARG A 157 0.71 -32.54 13.80
N ILE A 158 1.42 -32.44 12.69
CA ILE A 158 2.35 -31.34 12.41
C ILE A 158 1.93 -30.63 11.14
N GLY A 159 2.30 -29.38 11.00
CA GLY A 159 2.01 -28.66 9.78
C GLY A 159 2.69 -27.31 9.68
N THR A 160 2.55 -26.73 8.52
CA THR A 160 3.01 -25.36 8.24
C THR A 160 1.95 -24.58 7.48
N ARG A 161 1.88 -23.29 7.77
CA ARG A 161 1.10 -22.30 7.03
C ARG A 161 2.06 -21.20 6.62
N VAL A 162 2.24 -21.07 5.32
CA VAL A 162 3.15 -20.09 4.72
C VAL A 162 2.33 -19.17 3.84
N TRP A 163 2.62 -17.91 3.88
CA TRP A 163 2.20 -16.97 2.86
C TRP A 163 3.23 -15.86 2.69
N GLY A 164 3.29 -15.32 1.51
CA GLY A 164 4.17 -14.20 1.23
C GLY A 164 3.72 -13.46 0.00
N TYR A 165 4.20 -12.24 -0.12
CA TYR A 165 4.03 -11.43 -1.32
C TYR A 165 5.27 -10.62 -1.62
N HIS A 166 5.40 -10.30 -2.89
CA HIS A 166 6.29 -9.28 -3.40
C HIS A 166 5.47 -8.30 -4.22
N THR A 167 5.63 -7.00 -3.94
CA THR A 167 5.06 -5.93 -4.76
C THR A 167 6.17 -5.06 -5.31
N ASP A 168 6.04 -4.68 -6.57
CA ASP A 168 6.83 -3.64 -7.21
C ASP A 168 5.88 -2.54 -7.67
N GLN A 169 6.08 -1.33 -7.17
CA GLN A 169 5.28 -0.16 -7.48
C GLN A 169 6.18 0.90 -8.09
N LYS A 170 5.81 1.38 -9.27
CA LYS A 170 6.46 2.53 -9.88
C LYS A 170 6.24 3.75 -8.97
N LYS A 171 7.30 4.44 -8.63
CA LYS A 171 7.25 5.66 -7.83
C LYS A 171 7.37 6.85 -8.78
N SER A 172 6.30 7.61 -8.88
CA SER A 172 6.28 8.96 -9.44
C SER A 172 5.88 9.94 -8.33
N ASP A 173 6.19 11.20 -8.46
CA ASP A 173 5.77 12.20 -7.47
C ASP A 173 4.28 12.54 -7.64
N THR A 174 3.43 11.61 -7.20
CA THR A 174 1.99 11.82 -7.14
C THR A 174 1.56 12.63 -5.91
N GLY A 175 2.49 12.99 -5.03
CA GLY A 175 2.22 13.85 -3.87
C GLY A 175 1.71 15.21 -4.31
N SER A 176 2.25 15.74 -5.39
CA SER A 176 1.76 16.95 -6.05
C SER A 176 0.33 16.77 -6.54
N LEU A 177 -0.05 15.60 -7.06
CA LEU A 177 -1.41 15.33 -7.56
C LEU A 177 -2.47 15.25 -6.46
N THR A 178 -2.16 14.76 -5.28
CA THR A 178 -3.09 14.77 -4.14
C THR A 178 -3.31 16.17 -3.57
N ASN A 179 -2.35 17.06 -3.76
CA ASN A 179 -2.42 18.48 -3.44
C ASN A 179 -2.87 19.32 -4.63
N ILE A 180 -3.11 18.72 -5.79
CA ILE A 180 -3.62 19.46 -6.95
C ILE A 180 -5.01 19.98 -6.57
N ASN A 181 -4.98 21.18 -6.12
CA ASN A 181 -6.02 22.09 -6.42
C ASN A 181 -6.14 22.12 -7.94
N THR A 182 -7.14 21.42 -8.47
CA THR A 182 -7.52 21.50 -9.89
C THR A 182 -7.67 22.94 -10.38
N GLN A 183 -7.75 23.89 -9.47
CA GLN A 183 -7.75 25.33 -9.68
C GLN A 183 -6.43 25.92 -10.21
N LYS A 184 -5.32 25.15 -10.12
CA LYS A 184 -4.00 25.60 -10.57
C LYS A 184 -3.55 24.98 -11.90
N MET A 185 -4.37 24.12 -12.47
CA MET A 185 -4.14 23.52 -13.78
C MET A 185 -4.82 24.37 -14.85
N ILE A 186 -4.04 25.25 -15.49
CA ILE A 186 -4.57 26.11 -16.55
C ILE A 186 -4.48 25.41 -17.90
N PRO A 187 -5.47 25.57 -18.78
CA PRO A 187 -5.46 24.92 -20.10
C PRO A 187 -4.44 25.52 -21.08
N GLY A 188 -3.86 26.68 -20.76
CA GLY A 188 -2.85 27.37 -21.60
C GLY A 188 -1.45 26.78 -21.54
N VAL A 189 -1.24 25.66 -20.86
CA VAL A 189 0.06 24.99 -20.77
C VAL A 189 0.02 23.69 -21.54
N TYR A 190 0.96 23.50 -22.48
CA TYR A 190 1.10 22.23 -23.20
C TYR A 190 1.82 21.20 -22.32
N PRO A 191 1.32 19.97 -22.22
CA PRO A 191 1.84 19.00 -21.26
C PRO A 191 3.31 18.63 -21.48
N TYR A 192 3.64 18.13 -22.67
CA TYR A 192 4.97 17.65 -23.02
C TYR A 192 5.14 17.56 -24.54
N TYR A 193 6.22 18.13 -25.08
CA TYR A 193 6.53 18.09 -26.50
C TYR A 193 8.04 18.07 -26.71
N ASP A 194 8.52 17.16 -27.55
CA ASP A 194 9.92 17.08 -28.00
C ASP A 194 10.94 17.17 -26.83
N GLY A 195 10.72 16.35 -25.79
CA GLY A 195 11.61 16.29 -24.62
C GLY A 195 11.44 17.42 -23.60
N LYS A 196 10.47 18.33 -23.80
CA LYS A 196 10.28 19.52 -22.97
C LYS A 196 8.89 19.54 -22.33
N TYR A 197 8.81 19.93 -21.07
CA TYR A 197 7.57 20.18 -20.37
C TYR A 197 7.17 21.64 -20.47
N GLY A 198 5.93 21.89 -20.87
CA GLY A 198 5.40 23.24 -20.93
C GLY A 198 5.24 23.86 -19.55
N ALA A 199 5.34 25.17 -19.52
CA ALA A 199 5.11 25.96 -18.32
C ALA A 199 4.27 27.19 -18.63
N PRO A 200 3.54 27.72 -17.63
CA PRO A 200 2.83 29.00 -17.80
C PRO A 200 3.80 30.14 -18.05
N GLU A 201 3.39 31.08 -18.87
CA GLU A 201 4.15 32.33 -19.08
C GLU A 201 4.04 33.24 -17.86
N ALA A 202 5.17 33.73 -17.38
CA ALA A 202 5.34 34.27 -16.03
C ALA A 202 4.57 35.56 -15.70
N ASN A 203 3.93 36.24 -16.65
CA ASN A 203 3.48 37.61 -16.44
C ASN A 203 1.96 37.83 -16.38
N GLU A 204 1.16 36.88 -16.82
CA GLU A 204 -0.31 37.02 -16.89
C GLU A 204 -1.05 35.93 -16.15
N GLU A 205 -0.34 34.97 -15.53
CA GLU A 205 -0.92 33.79 -14.91
C GLU A 205 -0.51 33.66 -13.44
N ASP A 206 -1.34 32.96 -12.66
CA ASP A 206 -0.99 32.65 -11.30
C ASP A 206 0.38 31.93 -11.26
N PRO A 207 1.39 32.52 -10.59
CA PRO A 207 2.73 31.92 -10.47
C PRO A 207 2.71 30.55 -9.76
N GLN A 208 1.57 30.14 -9.24
CA GLN A 208 1.32 28.82 -8.67
C GLN A 208 0.71 27.84 -9.69
N SER A 209 0.49 28.25 -10.93
CA SER A 209 0.05 27.34 -11.99
C SER A 209 1.12 26.29 -12.27
N HIS A 210 0.69 25.04 -12.43
CA HIS A 210 1.58 23.89 -12.56
C HIS A 210 1.29 23.10 -13.83
N ASN A 211 2.33 22.47 -14.34
CA ASN A 211 2.21 21.34 -15.25
C ASN A 211 2.25 20.04 -14.42
N PRO A 212 1.12 19.35 -14.23
CA PRO A 212 1.08 18.14 -13.40
C PRO A 212 2.00 17.02 -13.88
N LEU A 213 2.21 16.89 -15.19
CA LEU A 213 3.12 15.88 -15.74
C LEU A 213 4.58 16.21 -15.43
N TRP A 214 4.95 17.49 -15.43
CA TRP A 214 6.26 17.93 -14.97
C TRP A 214 6.45 17.64 -13.48
N ASP A 215 5.45 17.93 -12.65
CA ASP A 215 5.49 17.63 -11.22
C ASP A 215 5.68 16.13 -10.96
N MET A 216 4.96 15.28 -11.70
CA MET A 216 5.10 13.83 -11.61
C MET A 216 6.47 13.33 -12.04
N ALA A 217 7.07 13.97 -13.05
CA ALA A 217 8.36 13.61 -13.57
C ALA A 217 9.55 14.05 -12.68
N GLN A 218 9.32 14.87 -11.63
CA GLN A 218 10.39 15.33 -10.74
C GLN A 218 11.05 14.23 -9.90
N SER A 219 10.43 13.07 -9.80
CA SER A 219 11.00 11.95 -9.07
C SER A 219 10.61 10.64 -9.73
N GLU A 220 11.61 9.91 -10.20
CA GLU A 220 11.48 8.57 -10.75
C GLU A 220 12.01 7.54 -9.76
N GLY A 221 11.44 6.34 -9.78
CA GLY A 221 11.92 5.27 -8.93
C GLY A 221 10.92 4.15 -8.72
N HIS A 222 11.15 3.40 -7.64
CA HIS A 222 10.29 2.29 -7.28
C HIS A 222 10.11 2.15 -5.78
N ILE A 223 9.04 1.47 -5.39
CA ILE A 223 8.79 1.00 -4.03
C ILE A 223 8.55 -0.49 -4.10
N LYS A 224 9.40 -1.28 -3.44
CA LYS A 224 9.27 -2.73 -3.35
C LYS A 224 8.93 -3.13 -1.93
N ASN A 225 7.91 -3.97 -1.79
CA ASN A 225 7.57 -4.58 -0.52
C ASN A 225 7.62 -6.10 -0.66
N THR A 226 8.35 -6.74 0.23
CA THR A 226 8.39 -8.20 0.32
C THR A 226 8.03 -8.60 1.73
N GLN A 227 7.05 -9.48 1.87
CA GLN A 227 6.71 -10.05 3.16
C GLN A 227 6.60 -11.56 3.06
N PHE A 228 7.21 -12.22 4.01
CA PHE A 228 7.10 -13.66 4.22
C PHE A 228 6.62 -13.91 5.64
N PHE A 229 5.62 -14.76 5.77
CA PHE A 229 5.07 -15.18 7.04
C PHE A 229 4.91 -16.70 7.04
N THR A 230 5.39 -17.34 8.10
CA THR A 230 5.22 -18.78 8.31
C THR A 230 4.80 -19.10 9.71
N THR A 231 3.95 -20.09 9.85
CA THR A 231 3.63 -20.74 11.11
C THR A 231 3.99 -22.22 11.00
N PHE A 232 4.91 -22.68 11.81
CA PHE A 232 5.10 -24.10 12.06
C PHE A 232 4.27 -24.47 13.28
N TYR A 233 3.52 -25.56 13.22
CA TYR A 233 2.70 -25.97 14.35
C TYR A 233 2.73 -27.48 14.56
N ALA A 234 2.58 -27.86 15.82
CA ALA A 234 2.34 -29.23 16.25
C ALA A 234 1.14 -29.28 17.18
N ASN A 235 0.26 -30.25 16.98
CA ASN A 235 -0.86 -30.56 17.87
C ASN A 235 -0.68 -31.99 18.37
N VAL A 236 -0.59 -32.13 19.67
CA VAL A 236 -0.41 -33.40 20.38
C VAL A 236 -1.66 -33.68 21.23
N LYS A 237 -2.34 -34.78 21.01
CA LYS A 237 -3.48 -35.24 21.81
C LYS A 237 -3.04 -36.36 22.75
N PHE A 238 -3.34 -36.26 24.03
CA PHE A 238 -2.96 -37.26 25.00
C PHE A 238 -3.98 -37.36 26.16
N LEU A 239 -3.96 -38.43 26.89
CA LEU A 239 -4.83 -38.66 28.06
C LEU A 239 -6.31 -38.34 27.80
N LYS A 240 -6.83 -38.70 26.62
CA LYS A 240 -8.22 -38.56 26.15
C LYS A 240 -8.81 -37.14 26.17
N HIS A 241 -8.49 -36.32 27.17
CA HIS A 241 -9.09 -34.99 27.39
C HIS A 241 -8.12 -33.85 27.21
N PHE A 242 -6.84 -34.13 26.94
CA PHE A 242 -5.79 -33.14 26.83
C PHE A 242 -5.34 -32.96 25.38
N SER A 243 -5.07 -31.72 25.02
CA SER A 243 -4.28 -31.41 23.82
C SER A 243 -3.23 -30.35 24.14
N TYR A 244 -2.09 -30.46 23.45
CA TYR A 244 -1.00 -29.52 23.56
C TYR A 244 -0.67 -29.00 22.16
N ASP A 245 -0.73 -27.69 22.01
CA ASP A 245 -0.45 -26.99 20.76
C ASP A 245 0.82 -26.15 20.90
N VAL A 246 1.71 -26.29 19.94
CA VAL A 246 2.89 -25.44 19.79
C VAL A 246 2.80 -24.74 18.45
N ASN A 247 2.96 -23.42 18.45
CA ASN A 247 3.00 -22.62 17.25
C ASN A 247 4.23 -21.74 17.25
N LEU A 248 5.07 -21.85 16.23
CA LEU A 248 6.17 -20.94 15.95
C LEU A 248 5.82 -20.09 14.73
N ASN A 249 5.56 -18.84 14.97
CA ASN A 249 5.29 -17.85 13.94
C ASN A 249 6.57 -17.07 13.63
N TYR A 250 6.82 -16.86 12.36
CA TYR A 250 7.93 -16.04 11.88
C TYR A 250 7.46 -15.11 10.77
N LYS A 251 7.80 -13.83 10.88
CA LYS A 251 7.56 -12.79 9.87
C LYS A 251 8.89 -12.15 9.48
N ASP A 252 9.18 -12.07 8.18
CA ASP A 252 10.22 -11.21 7.60
C ASP A 252 9.51 -10.21 6.68
N TYR A 253 9.70 -8.94 6.93
CA TYR A 253 9.19 -7.85 6.09
C TYR A 253 10.35 -6.98 5.64
N ARG A 254 10.36 -6.65 4.36
CA ARG A 254 11.34 -5.78 3.72
C ARG A 254 10.63 -4.75 2.89
N TYR A 255 10.99 -3.52 3.11
CA TYR A 255 10.61 -2.37 2.31
C TYR A 255 11.86 -1.77 1.70
N GLU A 256 11.80 -1.49 0.41
CA GLU A 256 12.81 -0.78 -0.35
C GLU A 256 12.12 0.35 -1.12
N SER A 257 12.66 1.55 -0.99
CA SER A 257 12.25 2.68 -1.83
C SER A 257 13.50 3.31 -2.39
N MET A 258 13.54 3.45 -3.71
CA MET A 258 14.58 4.16 -4.42
C MET A 258 13.94 5.25 -5.25
N SER A 259 14.54 6.43 -5.27
CA SER A 259 14.11 7.52 -6.12
C SER A 259 15.28 8.37 -6.55
N VAL A 260 15.22 8.81 -7.79
CA VAL A 260 16.10 9.80 -8.37
C VAL A 260 15.27 11.07 -8.55
N ASN A 261 15.81 12.19 -8.13
CA ASN A 261 15.24 13.48 -8.51
C ASN A 261 15.67 13.77 -9.94
N THR A 262 14.71 14.10 -10.76
CA THR A 262 14.89 14.53 -12.15
C THR A 262 14.47 15.99 -12.25
N ASP A 263 15.04 16.73 -13.16
CA ASP A 263 14.59 18.08 -13.45
C ASP A 263 14.74 18.34 -14.96
N TYR A 264 13.60 18.26 -15.63
CA TYR A 264 13.51 18.46 -17.08
C TYR A 264 13.39 19.93 -17.48
N GLY A 265 13.45 20.86 -16.53
CA GLY A 265 13.20 22.27 -16.77
C GLY A 265 11.74 22.58 -17.11
N LYS A 266 11.48 23.84 -17.39
CA LYS A 266 10.16 24.35 -17.80
C LYS A 266 10.32 25.23 -19.03
N TYR A 267 9.53 24.99 -20.07
CA TYR A 267 9.69 25.60 -21.37
C TYR A 267 8.42 26.34 -21.85
N SER A 268 8.59 27.54 -22.37
CA SER A 268 7.51 28.26 -23.07
C SER A 268 7.60 27.97 -24.57
N PHE A 269 6.59 27.30 -25.09
CA PHE A 269 6.52 27.02 -26.55
C PHE A 269 6.04 28.20 -27.37
N SER A 270 5.38 29.17 -26.76
CA SER A 270 4.92 30.38 -27.44
C SER A 270 6.06 31.37 -27.68
N THR A 271 7.07 31.41 -26.79
CA THR A 271 8.21 32.31 -26.87
C THR A 271 9.52 31.64 -27.31
N ASP A 272 9.52 30.28 -27.39
CA ASP A 272 10.71 29.45 -27.69
C ASP A 272 11.85 29.67 -26.68
N GLN A 273 11.51 29.69 -25.37
CA GLN A 273 12.48 29.97 -24.31
C GLN A 273 12.31 29.07 -23.10
N TRP A 274 13.41 28.79 -22.40
CA TRP A 274 13.38 28.20 -21.08
C TRP A 274 12.90 29.21 -20.04
N ILE A 275 11.79 28.91 -19.35
CA ILE A 275 11.36 29.64 -18.16
C ILE A 275 12.25 29.20 -16.97
N ALA A 276 12.57 27.92 -16.90
CA ALA A 276 13.59 27.36 -16.02
C ALA A 276 14.32 26.26 -16.77
N ALA A 277 15.62 26.44 -17.00
CA ALA A 277 16.44 25.40 -17.65
C ALA A 277 16.50 24.14 -16.77
N PRO A 278 16.66 22.94 -17.37
CA PRO A 278 16.95 21.73 -16.62
C PRO A 278 18.17 21.93 -15.72
N LYS A 279 18.13 21.35 -14.52
CA LYS A 279 19.29 21.35 -13.64
C LYS A 279 20.39 20.44 -14.15
N ASP A 280 21.62 20.82 -13.85
CA ASP A 280 22.77 19.94 -14.07
C ASP A 280 22.62 18.68 -13.21
N PRO A 281 22.94 17.48 -13.70
CA PRO A 281 22.97 16.26 -12.89
C PRO A 281 23.72 16.42 -11.57
N ALA A 282 24.74 17.28 -11.52
CA ALA A 282 25.47 17.60 -10.29
C ALA A 282 24.60 18.23 -9.17
N ASP A 283 23.47 18.83 -9.54
CA ASP A 283 22.50 19.44 -8.61
C ASP A 283 21.33 18.50 -8.27
N LEU A 284 21.31 17.31 -8.85
CA LEU A 284 20.28 16.31 -8.61
C LEU A 284 20.69 15.36 -7.50
N TYR A 285 19.71 14.73 -6.89
CA TYR A 285 19.95 13.76 -5.81
C TYR A 285 19.31 12.41 -6.07
N THR A 286 19.90 11.39 -5.45
CA THR A 286 19.29 10.07 -5.29
C THR A 286 18.99 9.81 -3.83
N ARG A 287 17.90 9.09 -3.57
CA ARG A 287 17.50 8.67 -2.24
C ARG A 287 17.13 7.21 -2.22
N MET A 288 17.60 6.50 -1.19
CA MET A 288 17.28 5.11 -0.95
C MET A 288 16.89 4.91 0.51
N ALA A 289 15.79 4.21 0.73
CA ALA A 289 15.33 3.85 2.06
C ALA A 289 15.07 2.35 2.15
N TYR A 290 15.58 1.74 3.20
CA TYR A 290 15.38 0.34 3.53
C TYR A 290 14.75 0.20 4.91
N VAL A 291 13.73 -0.66 5.01
CA VAL A 291 13.20 -1.13 6.29
C VAL A 291 13.21 -2.64 6.29
N ARG A 292 13.75 -3.22 7.35
CA ARG A 292 13.67 -4.64 7.61
C ARG A 292 13.06 -4.89 8.97
N GLU A 293 12.01 -5.72 9.01
CA GLU A 293 11.37 -6.18 10.24
C GLU A 293 11.44 -7.70 10.32
N ASN A 294 11.90 -8.19 11.46
CA ASN A 294 11.83 -9.60 11.81
C ASN A 294 11.02 -9.75 13.08
N HIS A 295 10.06 -10.63 13.06
CA HIS A 295 9.23 -10.92 14.22
C HIS A 295 9.04 -12.44 14.34
N TRP A 296 9.41 -13.01 15.45
CA TRP A 296 9.06 -14.38 15.77
C TRP A 296 8.26 -14.43 17.07
N LYS A 297 7.39 -15.42 17.15
CA LYS A 297 6.49 -15.62 18.27
C LYS A 297 6.28 -17.13 18.48
N LEU A 298 6.64 -17.60 19.65
CA LEU A 298 6.45 -18.97 20.08
C LEU A 298 5.28 -19.01 21.06
N THR A 299 4.30 -19.87 20.80
CA THR A 299 3.11 -20.03 21.64
C THR A 299 2.94 -21.48 22.00
N HIS A 300 2.73 -21.76 23.28
CA HIS A 300 2.43 -23.06 23.84
C HIS A 300 1.04 -23.03 24.52
N LEU A 301 0.17 -23.95 24.17
CA LEU A 301 -1.17 -24.04 24.74
C LEU A 301 -1.43 -25.47 25.23
N LEU A 302 -1.75 -25.60 26.48
CA LEU A 302 -2.24 -26.86 27.10
C LEU A 302 -3.74 -26.71 27.32
N ASN A 303 -4.53 -27.54 26.64
CA ASN A 303 -5.98 -27.55 26.73
C ASN A 303 -6.44 -28.83 27.46
N TYR A 304 -7.46 -28.68 28.29
CA TYR A 304 -8.22 -29.75 28.88
C TYR A 304 -9.70 -29.50 28.64
N ASN A 305 -10.44 -30.49 28.12
CA ASN A 305 -11.87 -30.40 27.91
C ASN A 305 -12.53 -31.72 28.34
N GLN A 306 -13.49 -31.61 29.22
CA GLN A 306 -14.27 -32.74 29.67
C GLN A 306 -15.69 -32.35 30.02
N THR A 307 -16.64 -33.17 29.54
CA THR A 307 -18.04 -33.11 29.93
C THR A 307 -18.35 -34.35 30.78
N PHE A 308 -18.94 -34.17 31.96
CA PHE A 308 -19.42 -35.22 32.80
C PHE A 308 -20.78 -34.83 33.40
N TYR A 309 -21.79 -35.68 33.17
CA TYR A 309 -23.18 -35.38 33.48
C TYR A 309 -23.63 -34.05 32.90
N LYS A 310 -23.96 -33.08 33.77
CA LYS A 310 -24.38 -31.73 33.40
C LYS A 310 -23.26 -30.68 33.47
N HIS A 311 -22.05 -31.13 33.78
CA HIS A 311 -20.91 -30.25 33.97
C HIS A 311 -20.02 -30.30 32.72
N ASP A 312 -19.73 -29.14 32.15
CA ASP A 312 -18.77 -28.97 31.04
C ASP A 312 -17.64 -28.09 31.54
N ILE A 313 -16.41 -28.61 31.51
CA ILE A 313 -15.21 -27.92 31.97
C ILE A 313 -14.22 -27.82 30.80
N GLY A 314 -13.84 -26.57 30.46
CA GLY A 314 -12.74 -26.26 29.57
C GLY A 314 -11.67 -25.49 30.31
N MET A 315 -10.41 -25.93 30.22
CA MET A 315 -9.28 -25.24 30.80
C MET A 315 -8.21 -25.03 29.71
N LEU A 316 -7.54 -23.88 29.76
CA LEU A 316 -6.41 -23.54 28.90
C LEU A 316 -5.32 -22.92 29.75
N LEU A 317 -4.09 -23.42 29.60
CA LEU A 317 -2.88 -22.77 30.08
C LEU A 317 -2.02 -22.43 28.89
N GLY A 318 -1.52 -21.19 28.84
CA GLY A 318 -0.75 -20.69 27.74
C GLY A 318 0.55 -20.03 28.19
N PHE A 319 1.56 -20.21 27.38
CA PHE A 319 2.84 -19.50 27.44
C PHE A 319 3.13 -18.92 26.06
N GLU A 320 3.57 -17.68 26.02
CA GLU A 320 3.91 -16.99 24.79
C GLU A 320 5.19 -16.17 24.98
N GLU A 321 6.06 -16.25 24.00
CA GLU A 321 7.27 -15.45 23.93
C GLU A 321 7.43 -14.92 22.53
N GLU A 322 7.80 -13.62 22.42
CA GLU A 322 8.03 -12.98 21.13
C GLU A 322 9.24 -12.07 21.15
N ARG A 323 9.82 -11.86 19.98
CA ARG A 323 10.86 -10.87 19.73
C ARG A 323 10.58 -10.19 18.40
N PHE A 324 10.59 -8.88 18.45
CA PHE A 324 10.49 -8.00 17.29
C PHE A 324 11.79 -7.20 17.12
N VAL A 325 12.27 -7.13 15.89
CA VAL A 325 13.44 -6.34 15.50
C VAL A 325 13.10 -5.57 14.25
N LYS A 326 13.28 -4.26 14.28
CA LYS A 326 13.18 -3.38 13.11
C LYS A 326 14.49 -2.64 12.91
N ARG A 327 14.92 -2.52 11.67
CA ARG A 327 16.06 -1.69 11.25
C ARG A 327 15.59 -0.85 10.08
N THR A 328 15.93 0.43 10.13
CA THR A 328 15.68 1.38 9.06
C THR A 328 17.00 2.00 8.64
N THR A 329 17.22 2.11 7.35
CA THR A 329 18.36 2.85 6.77
C THR A 329 17.80 3.80 5.73
N ASP A 330 18.23 5.04 5.76
CA ASP A 330 17.89 6.08 4.79
C ASP A 330 19.19 6.75 4.34
N THR A 331 19.33 6.88 3.03
CA THR A 331 20.52 7.48 2.41
C THR A 331 20.06 8.40 1.28
N ALA A 332 20.55 9.63 1.28
CA ALA A 332 20.42 10.53 0.16
C ALA A 332 21.80 11.09 -0.20
N LYS A 333 22.07 11.17 -1.49
CA LYS A 333 23.30 11.77 -2.03
C LYS A 333 22.95 12.73 -3.15
N LEU A 334 23.70 13.80 -3.21
CA LEU A 334 23.66 14.84 -4.24
C LEU A 334 24.79 14.65 -5.23
N GLY A 335 24.65 15.21 -6.41
CA GLY A 335 25.67 15.21 -7.45
C GLY A 335 25.69 13.88 -8.19
N LEU A 336 24.66 13.64 -8.99
CA LEU A 336 24.58 12.49 -9.88
C LEU A 336 25.62 12.65 -11.00
N ILE A 337 26.28 11.56 -11.35
CA ILE A 337 27.12 11.49 -12.54
C ILE A 337 26.24 11.34 -13.79
N ASP A 338 25.17 10.54 -13.61
CA ASP A 338 24.17 10.27 -14.65
C ASP A 338 22.82 10.06 -13.97
N SER A 339 21.82 10.82 -14.39
CA SER A 339 20.46 10.75 -13.86
C SER A 339 19.74 9.44 -14.18
N SER A 340 20.19 8.69 -15.17
CA SER A 340 19.64 7.36 -15.49
C SER A 340 20.06 6.29 -14.51
N VAL A 341 21.09 6.53 -13.67
CA VAL A 341 21.63 5.61 -12.68
C VAL A 341 21.22 6.08 -11.28
N GLY A 342 20.21 5.45 -10.72
CA GLY A 342 19.63 5.85 -9.43
C GLY A 342 20.35 5.39 -8.19
N ASP A 343 21.38 4.57 -8.28
CA ASP A 343 22.12 4.08 -7.12
C ASP A 343 22.86 5.19 -6.37
N PRO A 344 22.88 5.21 -5.04
CA PRO A 344 23.67 6.19 -4.28
C PRO A 344 25.16 6.19 -4.59
N SER A 345 25.71 5.09 -5.17
CA SER A 345 27.09 5.02 -5.65
C SER A 345 27.34 5.93 -6.87
N SER A 346 26.32 6.27 -7.64
CA SER A 346 26.39 7.16 -8.79
C SER A 346 26.43 8.64 -8.43
N ALA A 347 26.28 8.99 -7.15
CA ALA A 347 26.30 10.35 -6.66
C ALA A 347 27.54 10.64 -5.80
N THR A 348 28.05 11.87 -5.90
CA THR A 348 29.36 12.24 -5.34
C THR A 348 29.30 12.69 -3.89
N THR A 349 28.28 13.40 -3.48
CA THR A 349 28.22 14.12 -2.19
C THR A 349 27.13 13.57 -1.30
N PRO A 350 27.46 13.03 -0.09
CA PRO A 350 26.44 12.66 0.88
C PRO A 350 25.59 13.88 1.30
N SER A 351 24.27 13.75 1.22
CA SER A 351 23.32 14.77 1.66
C SER A 351 22.68 14.37 3.00
N SER A 352 22.33 13.09 3.14
CA SER A 352 21.74 12.55 4.37
C SER A 352 22.10 11.08 4.47
N ILE A 353 22.54 10.66 5.66
CA ILE A 353 22.75 9.25 6.00
C ILE A 353 22.14 9.05 7.37
N GLY A 354 21.13 8.20 7.46
CA GLY A 354 20.42 7.92 8.70
C GLY A 354 20.13 6.45 8.87
N GLY A 355 19.86 6.06 10.09
CA GLY A 355 19.43 4.73 10.43
C GLY A 355 18.93 4.66 11.87
N THR A 356 17.93 3.82 12.10
CA THR A 356 17.38 3.57 13.42
C THR A 356 17.16 2.08 13.65
N GLY A 357 17.12 1.71 14.91
CA GLY A 357 16.79 0.35 15.31
C GLY A 357 15.79 0.33 16.44
N GLU A 358 14.80 -0.54 16.33
CA GLU A 358 13.85 -0.85 17.39
C GLU A 358 13.93 -2.35 17.67
N GLU A 359 13.94 -2.70 18.93
CA GLU A 359 13.87 -4.07 19.36
C GLU A 359 13.05 -4.17 20.64
N PHE A 360 12.17 -5.15 20.70
CA PHE A 360 11.53 -5.52 21.96
C PHE A 360 11.30 -7.03 22.05
N THR A 361 11.20 -7.48 23.26
CA THR A 361 10.77 -8.85 23.59
C THR A 361 9.59 -8.77 24.55
N SER A 362 8.67 -9.72 24.42
CA SER A 362 7.61 -9.91 25.42
C SER A 362 7.47 -11.37 25.81
N ARG A 363 6.96 -11.60 27.00
CA ARG A 363 6.67 -12.93 27.53
C ARG A 363 5.37 -12.88 28.30
N SER A 364 4.53 -13.87 28.09
CA SER A 364 3.20 -13.93 28.68
C SER A 364 2.88 -15.31 29.20
N TYR A 365 2.27 -15.36 30.38
CA TYR A 365 1.63 -16.54 30.96
C TYR A 365 0.14 -16.25 31.06
N PHE A 366 -0.69 -17.14 30.57
CA PHE A 366 -2.13 -16.92 30.62
C PHE A 366 -2.91 -18.22 30.86
N GLY A 367 -4.08 -18.07 31.43
CA GLY A 367 -4.98 -19.20 31.68
C GLY A 367 -6.43 -18.75 31.50
N ARG A 368 -7.25 -19.74 31.14
CA ARG A 368 -8.69 -19.60 31.08
C ARG A 368 -9.35 -20.83 31.62
N ILE A 369 -10.42 -20.64 32.39
CA ILE A 369 -11.33 -21.69 32.84
C ILE A 369 -12.72 -21.33 32.38
N ASN A 370 -13.34 -22.21 31.59
CA ASN A 370 -14.73 -22.15 31.19
C ASN A 370 -15.47 -23.27 31.96
N TYR A 371 -16.58 -22.92 32.56
CA TYR A 371 -17.45 -23.90 33.22
C TYR A 371 -18.89 -23.63 32.78
N ALA A 372 -19.56 -24.69 32.35
CA ALA A 372 -20.99 -24.66 32.09
C ALA A 372 -21.71 -25.75 32.89
N PHE A 373 -22.82 -25.37 33.53
CA PHE A 373 -23.70 -26.30 34.19
C PHE A 373 -25.03 -26.38 33.45
N ASP A 374 -25.41 -27.60 33.05
CA ASP A 374 -26.63 -27.91 32.29
C ASP A 374 -26.77 -27.09 31.01
N SER A 375 -25.63 -26.67 30.40
CA SER A 375 -25.55 -25.74 29.25
C SER A 375 -26.31 -24.41 29.49
N ARG A 376 -26.69 -24.13 30.73
CA ARG A 376 -27.52 -22.99 31.12
C ARG A 376 -26.78 -21.93 31.91
N TYR A 377 -25.96 -22.33 32.87
CA TYR A 377 -25.17 -21.43 33.71
C TYR A 377 -23.75 -21.46 33.22
N LEU A 378 -23.24 -20.31 32.77
CA LEU A 378 -21.94 -20.17 32.16
C LEU A 378 -21.04 -19.28 33.01
N PHE A 379 -19.82 -19.73 33.27
CA PHE A 379 -18.81 -18.95 34.00
C PHE A 379 -17.50 -19.05 33.24
N GLU A 380 -16.82 -17.89 33.11
CA GLU A 380 -15.50 -17.84 32.54
C GLU A 380 -14.57 -16.97 33.39
N VAL A 381 -13.38 -17.46 33.59
CA VAL A 381 -12.28 -16.73 34.25
C VAL A 381 -11.09 -16.74 33.33
N ASN A 382 -10.58 -15.57 33.04
CA ASN A 382 -9.32 -15.39 32.32
C ASN A 382 -8.32 -14.67 33.21
N MET A 383 -7.08 -15.07 33.11
CA MET A 383 -5.95 -14.40 33.76
C MET A 383 -4.77 -14.35 32.80
N ARG A 384 -4.14 -13.16 32.69
CA ARG A 384 -2.95 -12.98 31.89
C ARG A 384 -1.89 -12.19 32.66
N TYR A 385 -0.67 -12.68 32.64
CA TYR A 385 0.49 -12.05 33.25
C TYR A 385 1.52 -11.77 32.15
N ASP A 386 1.66 -10.51 31.79
CA ASP A 386 2.44 -10.06 30.65
C ASP A 386 3.67 -9.27 31.08
N GLY A 387 4.81 -9.62 30.50
CA GLY A 387 6.06 -8.91 30.66
C GLY A 387 6.57 -8.34 29.33
N SER A 388 7.05 -7.10 29.32
CA SER A 388 7.59 -6.44 28.15
C SER A 388 8.90 -5.71 28.43
N SER A 389 9.88 -5.89 27.55
CA SER A 389 11.16 -5.19 27.60
C SER A 389 11.06 -3.67 27.35
N ARG A 390 9.90 -3.18 26.91
CA ARG A 390 9.66 -1.75 26.69
C ARG A 390 9.53 -0.95 27.99
N PHE A 391 9.30 -1.66 29.11
CA PHE A 391 9.19 -1.05 30.43
C PHE A 391 10.48 -1.23 31.23
N ALA A 392 10.71 -0.35 32.19
CA ALA A 392 11.81 -0.46 33.14
C ALA A 392 11.74 -1.78 33.91
N PRO A 393 12.85 -2.36 34.37
CA PRO A 393 12.88 -3.68 35.00
C PRO A 393 11.81 -3.93 36.07
N ASP A 394 11.59 -2.95 36.94
CA ASP A 394 10.65 -3.05 38.07
C ASP A 394 9.17 -2.95 37.65
N ASN A 395 8.88 -2.49 36.43
CA ASN A 395 7.53 -2.27 35.92
C ASN A 395 7.22 -3.12 34.67
N ARG A 396 8.02 -4.14 34.39
CA ARG A 396 7.90 -4.95 33.18
C ARG A 396 6.67 -5.84 33.17
N TRP A 397 6.17 -6.21 34.33
CA TRP A 397 5.13 -7.23 34.47
C TRP A 397 3.83 -6.63 34.95
N GLY A 398 2.72 -7.01 34.27
CA GLY A 398 1.36 -6.63 34.63
C GLY A 398 0.43 -7.83 34.66
N LEU A 399 -0.50 -7.84 35.63
CA LEU A 399 -1.54 -8.86 35.76
C LEU A 399 -2.88 -8.31 35.27
N PHE A 400 -3.56 -9.08 34.42
CA PHE A 400 -4.80 -8.71 33.75
C PHE A 400 -5.86 -9.80 33.97
N PRO A 401 -6.66 -9.73 35.03
CA PRO A 401 -7.78 -10.66 35.28
C PRO A 401 -9.05 -10.21 34.54
N SER A 402 -9.89 -11.19 34.14
CA SER A 402 -11.20 -10.95 33.56
C SER A 402 -12.16 -12.08 33.97
N PHE A 403 -13.39 -11.72 34.30
CA PHE A 403 -14.44 -12.64 34.75
C PHE A 403 -15.71 -12.37 33.95
N SER A 404 -16.42 -13.44 33.59
CA SER A 404 -17.76 -13.33 33.03
C SER A 404 -18.68 -14.41 33.57
N ALA A 405 -19.98 -14.11 33.68
CA ALA A 405 -21.01 -15.06 34.03
C ALA A 405 -22.24 -14.79 33.12
N GLY A 406 -22.94 -15.87 32.75
CA GLY A 406 -24.11 -15.79 31.88
C GLY A 406 -25.14 -16.86 32.23
N ILE A 407 -26.40 -16.58 31.95
CA ILE A 407 -27.51 -17.50 32.03
C ILE A 407 -28.18 -17.58 30.68
N MET A 408 -28.27 -18.79 30.11
CA MET A 408 -29.09 -19.00 28.91
C MET A 408 -30.54 -19.28 29.31
N PRO A 409 -31.51 -18.45 28.97
CA PRO A 409 -32.90 -18.75 29.19
C PRO A 409 -33.33 -19.93 28.29
N CYS A 410 -34.03 -20.92 28.89
CA CYS A 410 -34.66 -21.98 28.11
C CYS A 410 -35.87 -21.39 27.37
N PHE A 411 -35.73 -20.97 26.13
CA PHE A 411 -36.88 -20.79 25.25
C PHE A 411 -37.30 -22.18 24.73
N SER A 412 -38.35 -22.75 25.30
CA SER A 412 -39.07 -23.83 24.65
C SER A 412 -39.74 -23.21 23.41
N VAL A 413 -39.19 -23.44 22.22
CA VAL A 413 -39.96 -23.21 20.99
C VAL A 413 -41.09 -24.22 21.00
N PRO A 414 -42.37 -23.82 21.05
CA PRO A 414 -43.46 -24.76 20.86
C PRO A 414 -43.33 -25.36 19.47
N ARG A 415 -43.36 -26.68 19.37
CA ARG A 415 -43.43 -27.42 18.11
C ARG A 415 -44.74 -27.15 17.39
#